data_44f195af4bf041975cb433de2fa95d39
#
_entry.id   44f195af4bf041975cb433de2fa95d39
#
_cell.length_a   1.000
_cell.length_b   1.000
_cell.length_c   1.000
_cell.angle_alpha   90.00
_cell.angle_beta   90.00
_cell.angle_gamma   90.00
#
_symmetry.space_group_name_H-M   'P 1'
#
loop_
_entity.id
_entity.type
_entity.pdbx_description
1 polymer ?
#
loop_
_entity_poly.entity_id
_entity_poly.type
_entity_poly.pdbx_seq_one_letter_code
_entity_poly.pdbx_strand_id
1 'polypeptide(L)'
;IMVNLYAIMRAKREGPKSTRPLIGKPRQLSRRGFFGRMLGLGFGIALLDFGALSLAFLWPTSKGGFGGKVLVPLGLADIKAGLSSSHQPFYFAPGRFYLVPYDVQGSKYEAAGLVAGGLMALYQRCVHLGCKVPFCITSQWFECPCHGSKYNRAGEYRLGPAPRGLDRFPLTVEGEDVTVDTTFVITGPPRGTNTTGQEREGEFCAEVRRETHKV
;
A
#
# COMPACT_ATOMS: atom_id res chain seq x y z
N ILE A 1 -79.43 -7.03 64.83
CA ILE A 1 -78.57 -7.23 63.67
C ILE A 1 -78.59 -5.87 62.93
N MET A 2 -77.58 -5.01 63.23
CA MET A 2 -77.41 -3.78 62.49
C MET A 2 -76.63 -4.07 61.18
N VAL A 3 -77.31 -4.12 60.07
CA VAL A 3 -76.67 -4.20 58.74
C VAL A 3 -76.05 -2.84 58.40
N ASN A 4 -74.75 -2.85 58.17
CA ASN A 4 -73.99 -1.67 58.02
C ASN A 4 -74.37 -0.97 56.65
N LEU A 5 -75.32 -0.05 56.72
CA LEU A 5 -75.86 0.72 55.62
C LEU A 5 -74.80 1.54 54.90
N TYR A 6 -73.65 1.78 55.55
CA TYR A 6 -72.47 2.52 54.97
C TYR A 6 -71.75 1.71 53.91
N ALA A 7 -71.72 0.38 54.02
CA ALA A 7 -71.08 -0.47 53.04
C ALA A 7 -71.84 -0.52 51.69
N ILE A 8 -73.17 -0.49 51.76
CA ILE A 8 -74.05 -0.50 50.59
C ILE A 8 -74.01 0.80 49.83
N MET A 9 -73.90 1.94 50.50
CA MET A 9 -73.81 3.25 49.85
C MET A 9 -72.44 3.49 49.22
N ARG A 10 -71.38 2.82 49.73
CA ARG A 10 -70.05 2.95 49.10
C ARG A 10 -69.92 2.15 47.80
N ALA A 11 -70.57 0.98 47.74
CA ALA A 11 -70.57 0.15 46.53
C ALA A 11 -71.33 0.76 45.34
N LYS A 12 -72.26 1.68 45.61
CA LYS A 12 -73.06 2.33 44.59
C LYS A 12 -72.36 3.55 43.92
N ARG A 13 -71.18 3.97 44.46
CA ARG A 13 -70.41 5.10 43.91
C ARG A 13 -69.25 4.65 43.01
N GLU A 14 -68.88 3.37 43.05
CA GLU A 14 -67.88 2.83 42.11
C GLU A 14 -68.58 2.35 40.86
N GLY A 15 -68.80 3.26 39.92
CA GLY A 15 -69.25 2.91 38.57
C GLY A 15 -68.21 1.94 37.93
N PRO A 16 -68.59 1.17 36.92
CA PRO A 16 -67.73 0.19 36.31
C PRO A 16 -66.45 0.88 35.86
N LYS A 17 -65.29 0.42 36.36
CA LYS A 17 -63.98 0.88 35.93
C LYS A 17 -63.90 0.63 34.39
N SER A 18 -63.94 1.72 33.65
CA SER A 18 -63.75 1.68 32.20
C SER A 18 -62.40 0.99 31.92
N THR A 19 -62.44 -0.28 31.54
CA THR A 19 -61.31 -1.01 30.98
C THR A 19 -61.04 -0.41 29.60
N ARG A 20 -60.21 0.64 29.56
CA ARG A 20 -59.69 1.11 28.26
C ARG A 20 -58.96 -0.04 27.59
N PRO A 21 -59.31 -0.42 26.38
CA PRO A 21 -58.57 -1.45 25.69
C PRO A 21 -57.16 -0.97 25.50
N LEU A 22 -56.17 -1.76 25.98
CA LEU A 22 -54.74 -1.48 25.84
C LEU A 22 -54.25 -1.55 24.38
N ILE A 23 -55.13 -1.96 23.46
CA ILE A 23 -54.83 -2.00 22.05
C ILE A 23 -55.27 -0.65 21.46
N GLY A 24 -54.32 0.25 21.28
CA GLY A 24 -54.49 1.51 20.56
C GLY A 24 -54.99 1.20 19.15
N LYS A 25 -56.01 1.95 18.69
CA LYS A 25 -56.50 1.83 17.29
C LYS A 25 -55.32 1.83 16.34
N PRO A 26 -55.24 0.92 15.38
CA PRO A 26 -54.19 0.93 14.38
C PRO A 26 -54.12 2.29 13.70
N ARG A 27 -52.96 2.93 13.78
CA ARG A 27 -52.74 4.30 13.25
C ARG A 27 -52.84 4.19 11.72
N GLN A 28 -53.96 4.65 11.16
CA GLN A 28 -54.16 4.65 9.73
C GLN A 28 -53.17 5.59 9.08
N LEU A 29 -52.29 5.03 8.22
CA LEU A 29 -51.32 5.83 7.48
C LEU A 29 -52.05 6.60 6.37
N SER A 30 -52.01 7.91 6.40
CA SER A 30 -52.45 8.68 5.22
C SER A 30 -51.47 8.45 4.04
N ARG A 31 -52.01 8.53 2.80
CA ARG A 31 -51.18 8.39 1.58
C ARG A 31 -49.91 9.28 1.65
N ARG A 32 -50.06 10.54 2.06
CA ARG A 32 -48.93 11.47 2.23
C ARG A 32 -47.93 11.02 3.29
N GLY A 33 -48.41 10.45 4.41
CA GLY A 33 -47.54 9.91 5.46
C GLY A 33 -46.80 8.63 5.03
N PHE A 34 -47.46 7.81 4.20
CA PHE A 34 -46.82 6.61 3.61
C PHE A 34 -45.68 6.99 2.67
N PHE A 35 -45.94 7.88 1.69
CA PHE A 35 -44.88 8.34 0.77
C PHE A 35 -43.73 9.04 1.48
N GLY A 36 -44.01 9.89 2.48
CA GLY A 36 -42.95 10.53 3.26
C GLY A 36 -42.05 9.54 3.99
N ARG A 37 -42.64 8.47 4.54
CA ARG A 37 -41.84 7.42 5.23
C ARG A 37 -41.04 6.56 4.24
N MET A 38 -41.63 6.20 3.10
CA MET A 38 -40.94 5.44 2.06
C MET A 38 -39.77 6.24 1.47
N LEU A 39 -39.98 7.54 1.21
CA LEU A 39 -38.91 8.42 0.74
C LEU A 39 -37.79 8.56 1.79
N GLY A 40 -38.16 8.77 3.06
CA GLY A 40 -37.17 8.86 4.16
C GLY A 40 -36.39 7.56 4.34
N LEU A 41 -37.05 6.41 4.24
CA LEU A 41 -36.39 5.11 4.32
C LEU A 41 -35.44 4.89 3.14
N GLY A 42 -35.88 5.18 1.92
CA GLY A 42 -35.05 5.07 0.71
C GLY A 42 -33.82 5.97 0.77
N PHE A 43 -34.01 7.22 1.20
CA PHE A 43 -32.91 8.15 1.38
C PHE A 43 -31.93 7.70 2.50
N GLY A 44 -32.46 7.17 3.60
CA GLY A 44 -31.66 6.59 4.68
C GLY A 44 -30.80 5.42 4.23
N ILE A 45 -31.38 4.50 3.46
CA ILE A 45 -30.63 3.36 2.88
C ILE A 45 -29.56 3.87 1.93
N ALA A 46 -29.87 4.80 1.02
CA ALA A 46 -28.90 5.36 0.09
C ALA A 46 -27.72 6.05 0.80
N LEU A 47 -27.97 6.78 1.90
CA LEU A 47 -26.90 7.38 2.71
C LEU A 47 -26.04 6.34 3.42
N LEU A 48 -26.66 5.26 3.93
CA LEU A 48 -25.91 4.16 4.55
C LEU A 48 -25.02 3.45 3.54
N ASP A 49 -25.54 3.14 2.36
CA ASP A 49 -24.77 2.49 1.29
C ASP A 49 -23.63 3.38 0.81
N PHE A 50 -23.90 4.65 0.59
CA PHE A 50 -22.86 5.62 0.21
C PHE A 50 -21.78 5.75 1.30
N GLY A 51 -22.18 5.81 2.56
CA GLY A 51 -21.26 5.86 3.70
C GLY A 51 -20.41 4.59 3.81
N ALA A 52 -21.03 3.42 3.68
CA ALA A 52 -20.34 2.14 3.72
C ALA A 52 -19.35 1.96 2.55
N LEU A 53 -19.76 2.32 1.34
CA LEU A 53 -18.89 2.28 0.15
C LEU A 53 -17.72 3.27 0.27
N SER A 54 -17.97 4.48 0.79
CA SER A 54 -16.92 5.47 1.03
C SER A 54 -15.91 4.98 2.08
N LEU A 55 -16.37 4.39 3.18
CA LEU A 55 -15.50 3.79 4.18
C LEU A 55 -14.71 2.60 3.62
N ALA A 56 -15.34 1.73 2.84
CA ALA A 56 -14.67 0.61 2.18
C ALA A 56 -13.61 1.08 1.20
N PHE A 57 -13.88 2.16 0.44
CA PHE A 57 -12.92 2.75 -0.49
C PHE A 57 -11.73 3.41 0.23
N LEU A 58 -11.99 4.08 1.34
CA LEU A 58 -10.96 4.75 2.15
C LEU A 58 -10.20 3.76 3.04
N TRP A 59 -10.70 2.54 3.23
CA TRP A 59 -10.04 1.54 4.05
C TRP A 59 -8.81 0.98 3.32
N PRO A 60 -7.60 1.15 3.86
CA PRO A 60 -6.40 0.68 3.19
C PRO A 60 -6.38 -0.85 3.13
N THR A 61 -6.69 -1.40 1.96
CA THR A 61 -6.56 -2.83 1.67
C THR A 61 -5.13 -3.14 1.22
N SER A 62 -4.14 -2.95 2.08
CA SER A 62 -2.76 -3.29 1.79
C SER A 62 -2.52 -4.80 1.91
N LYS A 63 -2.99 -5.56 0.93
CA LYS A 63 -2.61 -6.97 0.79
C LYS A 63 -1.33 -7.04 -0.05
N GLY A 64 -0.17 -7.06 0.62
CA GLY A 64 1.11 -7.45 0.00
C GLY A 64 1.68 -6.51 -1.06
N GLY A 65 1.39 -5.18 -0.97
CA GLY A 65 1.96 -4.17 -1.85
C GLY A 65 3.00 -3.30 -1.14
N PHE A 66 3.40 -2.20 -1.81
CA PHE A 66 4.32 -1.21 -1.28
C PHE A 66 3.84 -0.63 0.07
N GLY A 67 4.74 -0.54 1.06
CA GLY A 67 4.44 -0.07 2.41
C GLY A 67 4.27 -1.18 3.45
N GLY A 68 4.69 -2.42 3.15
CA GLY A 68 4.67 -3.57 4.04
C GLY A 68 5.76 -4.59 3.74
N LYS A 69 5.76 -5.70 4.47
CA LYS A 69 6.59 -6.87 4.14
C LYS A 69 5.99 -7.58 2.93
N VAL A 70 6.80 -7.79 1.92
CA VAL A 70 6.41 -8.37 0.63
C VAL A 70 7.16 -9.67 0.44
N LEU A 71 6.44 -10.79 0.42
CA LEU A 71 6.98 -12.08 0.01
C LEU A 71 7.05 -12.12 -1.52
N VAL A 72 8.23 -12.38 -2.05
CA VAL A 72 8.43 -12.54 -3.50
C VAL A 72 7.88 -13.92 -3.91
N PRO A 73 7.05 -14.02 -4.96
CA PRO A 73 6.37 -15.27 -5.32
C PRO A 73 7.29 -16.28 -6.05
N LEU A 74 8.61 -16.12 -5.95
CA LEU A 74 9.64 -16.99 -6.52
C LEU A 74 10.64 -17.36 -5.44
N GLY A 75 11.14 -18.59 -5.48
CA GLY A 75 12.21 -19.07 -4.61
C GLY A 75 13.54 -18.37 -4.88
N LEU A 76 14.41 -18.35 -3.88
CA LEU A 76 15.75 -17.77 -3.98
C LEU A 76 16.55 -18.37 -5.15
N ALA A 77 16.47 -19.70 -5.31
CA ALA A 77 17.17 -20.41 -6.40
C ALA A 77 16.67 -19.96 -7.78
N ASP A 78 15.35 -19.84 -7.95
CA ASP A 78 14.74 -19.41 -9.22
C ASP A 78 15.10 -17.96 -9.56
N ILE A 79 15.08 -17.07 -8.55
CA ILE A 79 15.48 -15.66 -8.72
C ILE A 79 16.94 -15.61 -9.18
N LYS A 80 17.85 -16.33 -8.52
CA LYS A 80 19.27 -16.35 -8.90
C LYS A 80 19.49 -16.93 -10.29
N ALA A 81 18.81 -18.01 -10.64
CA ALA A 81 18.88 -18.61 -11.98
C ALA A 81 18.41 -17.59 -13.04
N GLY A 82 17.31 -16.89 -12.78
CA GLY A 82 16.79 -15.83 -13.65
C GLY A 82 17.77 -14.66 -13.82
N LEU A 83 18.38 -14.20 -12.73
CA LEU A 83 19.39 -13.13 -12.76
C LEU A 83 20.64 -13.54 -13.56
N SER A 84 21.09 -14.78 -13.40
CA SER A 84 22.27 -15.30 -14.09
C SER A 84 22.02 -15.53 -15.58
N SER A 85 20.83 -16.00 -15.97
CA SER A 85 20.50 -16.30 -17.37
C SER A 85 20.16 -15.06 -18.18
N SER A 86 19.43 -14.09 -17.58
CA SER A 86 18.98 -12.88 -18.26
C SER A 86 19.98 -11.73 -18.19
N HIS A 87 20.91 -11.74 -17.23
CA HIS A 87 21.78 -10.62 -16.85
C HIS A 87 20.99 -9.34 -16.52
N GLN A 88 19.72 -9.49 -16.14
CA GLN A 88 18.82 -8.39 -15.80
C GLN A 88 18.35 -8.51 -14.35
N PRO A 89 18.11 -7.39 -13.66
CA PRO A 89 17.51 -7.40 -12.33
C PRO A 89 16.07 -7.93 -12.37
N PHE A 90 15.68 -8.67 -11.35
CA PHE A 90 14.29 -9.09 -11.18
C PHE A 90 13.45 -7.90 -10.70
N TYR A 91 12.52 -7.43 -11.54
CA TYR A 91 11.64 -6.33 -11.19
C TYR A 91 10.33 -6.81 -10.58
N PHE A 92 10.04 -6.43 -9.34
CA PHE A 92 8.78 -6.71 -8.68
C PHE A 92 7.90 -5.46 -8.60
N ALA A 93 6.94 -5.36 -9.51
CA ALA A 93 6.09 -4.17 -9.67
C ALA A 93 5.24 -3.83 -8.44
N PRO A 94 4.57 -4.79 -7.76
CA PRO A 94 3.76 -4.47 -6.58
C PRO A 94 4.56 -3.87 -5.42
N GLY A 95 5.81 -4.32 -5.22
CA GLY A 95 6.72 -3.81 -4.20
C GLY A 95 7.56 -2.62 -4.65
N ARG A 96 7.50 -2.26 -5.93
CA ARG A 96 8.25 -1.14 -6.55
C ARG A 96 9.77 -1.24 -6.39
N PHE A 97 10.32 -2.46 -6.42
CA PHE A 97 11.75 -2.70 -6.26
C PHE A 97 12.32 -3.62 -7.33
N TYR A 98 13.64 -3.57 -7.41
CA TYR A 98 14.46 -4.50 -8.19
C TYR A 98 15.25 -5.37 -7.23
N LEU A 99 15.30 -6.69 -7.45
CA LEU A 99 16.29 -7.56 -6.83
C LEU A 99 17.48 -7.65 -7.77
N VAL A 100 18.65 -7.38 -7.23
CA VAL A 100 19.93 -7.44 -7.94
C VAL A 100 20.89 -8.39 -7.22
N PRO A 101 21.80 -9.05 -7.95
CA PRO A 101 22.86 -9.83 -7.31
C PRO A 101 23.83 -8.87 -6.61
N TYR A 102 24.27 -9.27 -5.41
CA TYR A 102 25.29 -8.53 -4.66
C TYR A 102 26.15 -9.51 -3.86
N ASP A 103 27.39 -9.70 -4.31
CA ASP A 103 28.29 -10.74 -3.83
C ASP A 103 29.45 -10.18 -2.97
N VAL A 104 29.44 -8.90 -2.63
CA VAL A 104 30.50 -8.30 -1.80
C VAL A 104 30.29 -8.66 -0.33
N GLN A 105 30.99 -9.69 0.11
CA GLN A 105 30.95 -10.20 1.48
C GLN A 105 31.55 -9.19 2.47
N GLY A 106 31.02 -9.16 3.71
CA GLY A 106 31.48 -8.28 4.76
C GLY A 106 31.23 -6.79 4.48
N SER A 107 30.38 -6.48 3.50
CA SER A 107 30.03 -5.12 3.17
C SER A 107 29.17 -4.48 4.27
N LYS A 108 29.27 -3.13 4.38
CA LYS A 108 28.39 -2.37 5.26
C LYS A 108 26.88 -2.59 4.98
N TYR A 109 26.53 -3.02 3.76
CA TYR A 109 25.15 -3.29 3.38
C TYR A 109 24.64 -4.60 3.95
N GLU A 110 25.51 -5.62 4.04
CA GLU A 110 25.19 -6.88 4.68
C GLU A 110 24.98 -6.69 6.19
N ALA A 111 25.89 -5.98 6.84
CA ALA A 111 25.79 -5.62 8.26
C ALA A 111 24.51 -4.79 8.57
N ALA A 112 24.01 -4.03 7.61
CA ALA A 112 22.78 -3.23 7.73
C ALA A 112 21.49 -3.98 7.38
N GLY A 113 21.56 -5.30 7.09
CA GLY A 113 20.40 -6.11 6.68
C GLY A 113 19.82 -5.73 5.30
N LEU A 114 20.65 -5.15 4.44
CA LEU A 114 20.27 -4.73 3.07
C LEU A 114 20.68 -5.75 2.02
N VAL A 115 21.35 -6.81 2.43
CA VAL A 115 21.78 -7.93 1.59
C VAL A 115 21.50 -9.24 2.33
N ALA A 116 20.83 -10.14 1.69
CA ALA A 116 20.63 -11.50 2.18
C ALA A 116 20.57 -12.47 1.00
N GLY A 117 21.11 -13.68 1.19
CA GLY A 117 21.15 -14.69 0.13
C GLY A 117 21.87 -14.25 -1.15
N GLY A 118 22.80 -13.28 -1.08
CA GLY A 118 23.49 -12.72 -2.26
C GLY A 118 22.60 -11.80 -3.11
N LEU A 119 21.48 -11.30 -2.55
CA LEU A 119 20.57 -10.35 -3.21
C LEU A 119 20.50 -9.03 -2.45
N MET A 120 20.22 -7.94 -3.18
CA MET A 120 19.92 -6.62 -2.67
C MET A 120 18.62 -6.10 -3.29
N ALA A 121 17.77 -5.44 -2.50
CA ALA A 121 16.52 -4.84 -2.97
C ALA A 121 16.70 -3.33 -3.18
N LEU A 122 16.63 -2.87 -4.43
CA LEU A 122 16.75 -1.47 -4.81
C LEU A 122 15.40 -0.85 -5.08
N TYR A 123 15.12 0.33 -4.50
CA TYR A 123 13.91 1.07 -4.80
C TYR A 123 13.97 1.60 -6.23
N GLN A 124 12.91 1.41 -7.02
CA GLN A 124 12.84 1.83 -8.43
C GLN A 124 12.90 3.34 -8.65
N ARG A 125 12.88 4.15 -7.59
CA ARG A 125 12.67 5.59 -7.66
C ARG A 125 13.99 6.36 -7.68
N CYS A 126 14.15 7.24 -8.70
CA CYS A 126 15.29 8.13 -8.78
C CYS A 126 15.33 9.12 -7.62
N VAL A 127 16.45 9.18 -6.94
CA VAL A 127 16.65 10.08 -5.78
C VAL A 127 16.84 11.54 -6.17
N HIS A 128 16.86 11.86 -7.48
CA HIS A 128 16.85 13.25 -7.96
C HIS A 128 15.45 13.88 -7.78
N LEU A 129 14.46 13.45 -8.56
CA LEU A 129 13.09 13.98 -8.54
C LEU A 129 12.02 12.89 -8.65
N GLY A 130 12.36 11.64 -8.37
CA GLY A 130 11.37 10.58 -8.15
C GLY A 130 10.90 9.81 -9.39
N CYS A 131 11.52 9.99 -10.57
CA CYS A 131 11.20 9.19 -11.76
C CYS A 131 11.49 7.70 -11.53
N LYS A 132 10.75 6.83 -12.24
CA LYS A 132 11.11 5.41 -12.32
C LYS A 132 12.44 5.28 -13.05
N VAL A 133 13.36 4.46 -12.51
CA VAL A 133 14.67 4.21 -13.11
C VAL A 133 14.66 2.81 -13.73
N PRO A 134 14.56 2.66 -15.05
CA PRO A 134 14.70 1.38 -15.71
C PRO A 134 16.16 0.91 -15.71
N PHE A 135 16.33 -0.40 -15.83
CA PHE A 135 17.62 -1.02 -16.08
C PHE A 135 17.92 -1.01 -17.59
N CYS A 136 19.14 -0.66 -17.94
CA CYS A 136 19.63 -0.67 -19.31
C CYS A 136 20.44 -1.94 -19.56
N ILE A 137 20.00 -2.75 -20.52
CA ILE A 137 20.64 -4.05 -20.84
C ILE A 137 22.03 -3.86 -21.44
N THR A 138 22.22 -2.83 -22.24
CA THR A 138 23.50 -2.57 -22.92
C THR A 138 24.57 -2.05 -21.98
N SER A 139 24.25 -1.02 -21.18
CA SER A 139 25.21 -0.48 -20.20
C SER A 139 25.30 -1.30 -18.92
N GLN A 140 24.35 -2.19 -18.67
CA GLN A 140 24.18 -2.95 -17.41
C GLN A 140 24.05 -2.04 -16.19
N TRP A 141 23.52 -0.84 -16.38
CA TRP A 141 23.28 0.15 -15.35
C TRP A 141 21.79 0.54 -15.26
N PHE A 142 21.41 1.13 -14.14
CA PHE A 142 20.12 1.78 -13.99
C PHE A 142 20.21 3.21 -14.51
N GLU A 143 19.32 3.58 -15.42
CA GLU A 143 19.37 4.88 -16.11
C GLU A 143 18.05 5.62 -15.99
N CYS A 144 18.08 6.80 -15.36
CA CYS A 144 16.90 7.63 -15.21
C CYS A 144 16.66 8.42 -16.52
N PRO A 145 15.52 8.23 -17.20
CA PRO A 145 15.25 8.89 -18.48
C PRO A 145 14.92 10.37 -18.34
N CYS A 146 14.59 10.85 -17.11
CA CYS A 146 14.16 12.23 -16.91
C CYS A 146 15.30 13.22 -17.07
N HIS A 147 16.41 13.00 -16.34
CA HIS A 147 17.55 13.94 -16.34
C HIS A 147 18.91 13.21 -16.40
N GLY A 148 18.91 11.94 -16.79
CA GLY A 148 20.12 11.18 -17.06
C GLY A 148 20.96 10.76 -15.86
N SER A 149 20.39 10.72 -14.64
CA SER A 149 21.09 10.10 -13.51
C SER A 149 21.30 8.62 -13.77
N LYS A 150 22.53 8.14 -13.52
CA LYS A 150 22.93 6.76 -13.78
C LYS A 150 23.51 6.12 -12.53
N TYR A 151 23.22 4.85 -12.35
CA TYR A 151 23.62 4.06 -11.19
C TYR A 151 24.10 2.70 -11.67
N ASN A 152 25.14 2.15 -11.04
CA ASN A 152 25.60 0.80 -11.35
C ASN A 152 24.58 -0.26 -10.93
N ARG A 153 24.87 -1.54 -11.16
CA ARG A 153 23.98 -2.66 -10.82
C ARG A 153 23.61 -2.71 -9.34
N ALA A 154 24.51 -2.28 -8.44
CA ALA A 154 24.24 -2.17 -7.00
C ALA A 154 23.49 -0.89 -6.59
N GLY A 155 23.02 -0.09 -7.55
CA GLY A 155 22.32 1.17 -7.29
C GLY A 155 23.21 2.30 -6.77
N GLU A 156 24.54 2.20 -6.91
CA GLU A 156 25.49 3.24 -6.51
C GLU A 156 25.58 4.33 -7.61
N TYR A 157 25.65 5.58 -7.19
CA TYR A 157 25.70 6.73 -8.09
C TYR A 157 26.93 6.69 -9.00
N ARG A 158 26.72 6.98 -10.30
CA ARG A 158 27.78 7.07 -11.28
C ARG A 158 27.78 8.39 -12.02
N LEU A 159 26.65 8.83 -12.56
CA LEU A 159 26.54 10.05 -13.38
C LEU A 159 25.23 10.78 -13.13
N GLY A 160 25.19 12.06 -13.51
CA GLY A 160 23.98 12.87 -13.59
C GLY A 160 23.67 13.70 -12.33
N PRO A 161 22.48 14.29 -12.23
CA PRO A 161 22.15 15.26 -11.19
C PRO A 161 21.77 14.65 -9.83
N ALA A 162 21.54 13.35 -9.73
CA ALA A 162 21.15 12.71 -8.46
C ALA A 162 22.18 12.95 -7.35
N PRO A 163 21.77 13.28 -6.12
CA PRO A 163 22.70 13.61 -5.03
C PRO A 163 23.42 12.40 -4.42
N ARG A 164 22.93 11.19 -4.66
CA ARG A 164 23.41 9.92 -4.06
C ARG A 164 22.94 8.71 -4.87
N GLY A 165 23.29 7.50 -4.43
CA GLY A 165 22.80 6.24 -4.99
C GLY A 165 21.31 6.00 -4.71
N LEU A 166 20.73 4.98 -5.36
CA LEU A 166 19.35 4.56 -5.19
C LEU A 166 19.07 4.11 -3.74
N ASP A 167 17.88 4.39 -3.28
CA ASP A 167 17.39 3.92 -2.00
C ASP A 167 17.16 2.40 -2.04
N ARG A 168 17.14 1.79 -0.87
CA ARG A 168 17.11 0.35 -0.68
C ARG A 168 16.04 -0.04 0.31
N PHE A 169 15.69 -1.33 0.28
CA PHE A 169 14.82 -1.94 1.27
C PHE A 169 15.58 -3.05 2.02
N PRO A 170 15.33 -3.20 3.33
CA PRO A 170 15.77 -4.39 4.04
C PRO A 170 15.16 -5.64 3.40
N LEU A 171 15.96 -6.71 3.35
CA LEU A 171 15.45 -7.99 2.89
C LEU A 171 15.94 -9.12 3.79
N THR A 172 15.13 -10.16 3.91
CA THR A 172 15.43 -11.38 4.64
C THR A 172 15.20 -12.58 3.73
N VAL A 173 16.01 -13.61 3.92
CA VAL A 173 15.88 -14.89 3.21
C VAL A 173 15.79 -16.00 4.25
N GLU A 174 14.70 -16.76 4.21
CA GLU A 174 14.46 -17.91 5.08
C GLU A 174 14.22 -19.15 4.20
N GLY A 175 15.24 -19.99 4.07
CA GLY A 175 15.23 -21.08 3.09
C GLY A 175 15.15 -20.54 1.67
N GLU A 176 14.07 -20.84 0.95
CA GLU A 176 13.80 -20.32 -0.40
C GLU A 176 12.95 -19.03 -0.38
N ASP A 177 12.35 -18.65 0.76
CA ASP A 177 11.47 -17.50 0.85
C ASP A 177 12.26 -16.20 0.92
N VAL A 178 12.02 -15.30 -0.04
CA VAL A 178 12.63 -13.98 -0.10
C VAL A 178 11.59 -12.93 0.28
N THR A 179 11.79 -12.27 1.42
CA THR A 179 10.91 -11.22 1.92
C THR A 179 11.61 -9.87 1.90
N VAL A 180 10.97 -8.87 1.28
CA VAL A 180 11.45 -7.48 1.21
C VAL A 180 10.55 -6.60 2.08
N ASP A 181 11.13 -5.86 3.02
CA ASP A 181 10.38 -4.93 3.86
C ASP A 181 10.36 -3.54 3.22
N THR A 182 9.25 -3.23 2.56
CA THR A 182 9.04 -1.93 1.90
C THR A 182 8.44 -0.86 2.83
N THR A 183 8.28 -1.16 4.14
CA THR A 183 7.81 -0.20 5.15
C THR A 183 8.84 0.92 5.35
N PHE A 184 10.13 0.56 5.30
CA PHE A 184 11.23 1.48 5.55
C PHE A 184 12.09 1.65 4.30
N VAL A 185 12.16 2.88 3.79
CA VAL A 185 13.07 3.24 2.70
C VAL A 185 14.41 3.64 3.32
N ILE A 186 15.43 2.84 3.10
CA ILE A 186 16.79 3.13 3.58
C ILE A 186 17.51 4.00 2.56
N THR A 187 18.05 5.09 3.04
CA THR A 187 18.80 6.05 2.21
C THR A 187 19.96 5.40 1.48
N GLY A 188 20.04 5.63 0.18
CA GLY A 188 21.11 5.13 -0.68
C GLY A 188 22.48 5.72 -0.33
N PRO A 189 23.57 5.11 -0.80
CA PRO A 189 24.93 5.52 -0.45
C PRO A 189 25.30 6.89 -1.05
N PRO A 190 26.21 7.65 -0.42
CA PRO A 190 26.68 8.93 -0.94
C PRO A 190 27.40 8.75 -2.28
N ARG A 191 27.54 9.86 -3.04
CA ARG A 191 28.39 9.89 -4.24
C ARG A 191 29.80 9.43 -3.91
N GLY A 192 30.46 8.81 -4.90
CA GLY A 192 31.82 8.25 -4.72
C GLY A 192 31.83 6.84 -4.14
N THR A 193 30.71 6.31 -3.65
CA THR A 193 30.64 4.90 -3.24
C THR A 193 30.72 4.01 -4.47
N ASN A 194 31.62 3.01 -4.44
CA ASN A 194 31.80 2.01 -5.48
C ASN A 194 32.27 0.71 -4.84
N THR A 195 31.34 -0.07 -4.30
CA THR A 195 31.68 -1.30 -3.59
C THR A 195 31.90 -2.48 -4.54
N THR A 196 31.27 -2.45 -5.71
CA THR A 196 31.34 -3.54 -6.68
C THR A 196 32.42 -3.34 -7.74
N GLY A 197 32.92 -2.13 -7.90
CA GLY A 197 33.83 -1.79 -9.00
C GLY A 197 33.22 -1.93 -10.41
N GLN A 198 31.91 -2.13 -10.50
CA GLN A 198 31.25 -2.39 -11.77
C GLN A 198 31.25 -1.14 -12.67
N GLU A 199 31.95 -1.24 -13.79
CA GLU A 199 31.92 -0.27 -14.87
C GLU A 199 30.78 -0.59 -15.86
N ARG A 200 30.46 0.37 -16.73
CA ARG A 200 29.47 0.13 -17.80
C ARG A 200 29.99 -0.85 -18.83
N GLU A 201 29.11 -1.70 -19.32
CA GLU A 201 29.50 -2.73 -20.30
C GLU A 201 29.29 -2.27 -21.76
N GLY A 202 28.40 -1.31 -22.01
CA GLY A 202 28.11 -0.82 -23.37
C GLY A 202 27.49 0.58 -23.37
N GLU A 203 26.81 0.91 -24.46
CA GLU A 203 26.19 2.22 -24.66
C GLU A 203 25.03 2.48 -23.71
N PHE A 204 24.80 3.74 -23.39
CA PHE A 204 23.67 4.16 -22.59
C PHE A 204 22.35 4.04 -23.34
N CYS A 205 21.30 3.55 -22.66
CA CYS A 205 19.94 3.52 -23.19
C CYS A 205 19.24 4.89 -23.09
N ALA A 206 19.54 5.64 -22.04
CA ALA A 206 18.99 6.97 -21.84
C ALA A 206 20.00 8.04 -22.30
N GLU A 207 19.82 8.55 -23.50
CA GLU A 207 20.51 9.75 -23.93
C GLU A 207 19.92 10.97 -23.24
N VAL A 208 20.76 11.74 -22.55
CA VAL A 208 20.37 13.07 -22.07
C VAL A 208 20.27 13.96 -23.31
N ARG A 209 19.05 14.31 -23.70
CA ARG A 209 18.82 15.33 -24.70
C ARG A 209 19.46 16.62 -24.18
N ARG A 210 20.68 16.91 -24.63
CA ARG A 210 21.27 18.23 -24.42
C ARG A 210 20.41 19.20 -25.24
N GLU A 211 19.55 19.95 -24.56
CA GLU A 211 18.97 21.13 -25.18
C GLU A 211 20.15 22.07 -25.51
N THR A 212 20.53 22.08 -26.78
CA THR A 212 21.42 23.11 -27.30
C THR A 212 20.58 24.39 -27.31
N HIS A 213 20.60 25.13 -26.20
CA HIS A 213 20.26 26.53 -26.25
C HIS A 213 21.25 27.19 -27.19
N LYS A 214 20.86 27.33 -28.46
CA LYS A 214 21.49 28.31 -29.36
C LYS A 214 21.09 29.67 -28.81
N VAL A 215 22.04 30.37 -28.21
CA VAL A 215 21.97 31.79 -27.91
C VAL A 215 22.02 32.53 -29.23
#